data_946582ae6fec98e7d80559e8e32afef0
#
_entry.id   946582ae6fec98e7d80559e8e32afef0
#
_cell.length_a   1.000
_cell.length_b   1.000
_cell.length_c   1.000
_cell.angle_alpha   90.00
_cell.angle_beta   90.00
_cell.angle_gamma   90.00
#
_symmetry.space_group_name_H-M   'P 1'
#
loop_
_entity.id
_entity.type
_entity.pdbx_description
1 polymer ?
#
loop_
_entity_poly.entity_id
_entity_poly.type
_entity_poly.pdbx_seq_one_letter_code
_entity_poly.pdbx_strand_id
1 'polypeptide(L)'
;MSLLAAARFTPGADKTVIIPSETRRFADPATDFPILRLTDPAHTSLLPAAYARAISRRGNWLLYSNDRSGSFQLYRLDLKNGQSRQLTELDELEPSSGTLTADEKSIFCLAGRSVYQLSLSNLRVREVYRIAEGFTAGTGFAISEDGAYATLIEKRAGSYRLRLLNVASGSVSTVVESADELSDPVPRPRRAGILYRAAKRELHVVNFDGGQNQRLRTAGGGLGTALWGQDGRTVNYLNIPDDRKQLNNIREFTPDTNEDRMVAGTSQFVAFGRNADASMFVGASGSKASPYVLLLVRAVKRELTVGEHKASDPRQVSPIFSPNSQRIFFQSDRQGKWAIYSMQVERFVEETE
;
A
#
# COMPACT_ATOMS: atom_id res chain seq x y z
N MET A 1 -34.39 -2.10 21.57
CA MET A 1 -34.60 -3.17 20.56
C MET A 1 -33.45 -3.05 19.56
N SER A 2 -32.52 -3.98 19.66
CA SER A 2 -31.30 -3.98 18.81
C SER A 2 -31.64 -4.73 17.53
N LEU A 3 -31.70 -4.03 16.40
CA LEU A 3 -31.82 -4.65 15.07
C LEU A 3 -30.47 -5.28 14.71
N LEU A 4 -30.38 -6.59 14.82
CA LEU A 4 -29.34 -7.40 14.21
C LEU A 4 -29.44 -7.21 12.69
N ALA A 5 -28.50 -6.46 12.09
CA ALA A 5 -28.36 -6.39 10.65
C ALA A 5 -27.92 -7.76 10.13
N ALA A 6 -28.82 -8.45 9.46
CA ALA A 6 -28.51 -9.71 8.79
C ALA A 6 -27.47 -9.47 7.70
N ALA A 7 -26.31 -10.09 7.83
CA ALA A 7 -25.27 -10.08 6.81
C ALA A 7 -25.83 -10.62 5.49
N ARG A 8 -25.89 -9.78 4.45
CA ARG A 8 -26.29 -10.20 3.11
C ARG A 8 -25.09 -10.90 2.47
N PHE A 9 -25.25 -12.20 2.21
CA PHE A 9 -24.30 -12.97 1.40
C PHE A 9 -24.64 -12.75 -0.08
N THR A 10 -23.71 -12.19 -0.82
CA THR A 10 -23.73 -12.30 -2.28
C THR A 10 -23.11 -13.65 -2.68
N PRO A 11 -23.70 -14.42 -3.62
CA PRO A 11 -23.09 -15.66 -4.10
C PRO A 11 -21.72 -15.35 -4.65
N GLY A 12 -20.71 -16.08 -4.21
CA GLY A 12 -19.38 -16.02 -4.81
C GLY A 12 -19.47 -16.41 -6.29
N ALA A 13 -18.66 -15.79 -7.14
CA ALA A 13 -18.63 -16.05 -8.56
C ALA A 13 -18.51 -17.56 -8.84
N ASP A 14 -19.57 -18.15 -9.40
CA ASP A 14 -19.63 -19.58 -9.75
C ASP A 14 -18.65 -19.95 -10.89
N LYS A 15 -18.01 -18.96 -11.52
CA LYS A 15 -16.96 -19.15 -12.54
C LYS A 15 -15.79 -18.22 -12.27
N THR A 16 -14.80 -18.73 -11.57
CA THR A 16 -13.53 -18.02 -11.41
C THR A 16 -12.85 -17.85 -12.76
N VAL A 17 -12.74 -16.62 -13.23
CA VAL A 17 -12.01 -16.31 -14.47
C VAL A 17 -10.53 -16.50 -14.23
N ILE A 18 -9.92 -17.46 -14.93
CA ILE A 18 -8.48 -17.68 -14.95
C ILE A 18 -7.93 -17.07 -16.22
N ILE A 19 -6.93 -16.21 -16.07
CA ILE A 19 -6.23 -15.52 -17.15
C ILE A 19 -4.91 -16.22 -17.34
N PRO A 20 -4.57 -16.65 -18.58
CA PRO A 20 -3.25 -17.19 -18.89
C PRO A 20 -2.14 -16.19 -18.57
N SER A 21 -0.90 -16.68 -18.48
CA SER A 21 0.24 -15.81 -18.23
C SER A 21 0.39 -14.72 -19.28
N GLU A 22 0.45 -13.47 -18.80
CA GLU A 22 0.71 -12.27 -19.62
C GLU A 22 2.16 -11.79 -19.46
N THR A 23 2.97 -12.59 -18.77
CA THR A 23 4.36 -12.25 -18.45
C THR A 23 5.19 -12.07 -19.71
N ARG A 24 5.90 -10.93 -19.78
CA ARG A 24 6.88 -10.61 -20.82
C ARG A 24 8.20 -10.23 -20.16
N ARG A 25 9.28 -10.78 -20.68
CA ARG A 25 10.65 -10.47 -20.23
C ARG A 25 11.35 -9.60 -21.26
N PHE A 26 12.04 -8.58 -20.82
CA PHE A 26 12.90 -7.72 -21.63
C PHE A 26 14.08 -7.20 -20.81
N ALA A 27 15.12 -6.71 -21.48
CA ALA A 27 16.23 -6.03 -20.81
C ALA A 27 15.85 -4.59 -20.50
N ASP A 28 16.25 -4.09 -19.33
CA ASP A 28 16.11 -2.69 -18.99
C ASP A 28 17.09 -1.84 -19.81
N PRO A 29 16.65 -0.72 -20.45
CA PRO A 29 17.52 0.07 -21.30
C PRO A 29 18.69 0.75 -20.57
N ALA A 30 18.58 1.00 -19.26
CA ALA A 30 19.61 1.70 -18.49
C ALA A 30 20.60 0.75 -17.82
N THR A 31 20.19 -0.48 -17.52
CA THR A 31 20.98 -1.41 -16.69
C THR A 31 21.26 -2.74 -17.36
N ASP A 32 20.60 -3.05 -18.47
CA ASP A 32 20.55 -4.37 -19.14
C ASP A 32 20.01 -5.51 -18.26
N PHE A 33 19.57 -5.22 -17.04
CA PHE A 33 18.95 -6.22 -16.18
C PHE A 33 17.56 -6.64 -16.65
N PRO A 34 17.19 -7.91 -16.42
CA PRO A 34 15.88 -8.40 -16.84
C PRO A 34 14.75 -7.75 -16.03
N ILE A 35 13.79 -7.17 -16.75
CA ILE A 35 12.49 -6.76 -16.23
C ILE A 35 11.45 -7.77 -16.68
N LEU A 36 10.57 -8.16 -15.79
CA LEU A 36 9.35 -8.91 -16.10
C LEU A 36 8.17 -7.95 -16.01
N ARG A 37 7.44 -7.75 -17.12
CA ARG A 37 6.10 -7.21 -17.09
C ARG A 37 5.15 -8.36 -16.77
N LEU A 38 4.34 -8.24 -15.74
CA LEU A 38 3.53 -9.33 -15.21
C LEU A 38 2.09 -9.29 -15.70
N THR A 39 1.57 -8.11 -16.08
CA THR A 39 0.19 -7.90 -16.53
C THR A 39 0.13 -7.21 -17.89
N ASP A 40 -0.97 -7.40 -18.64
CA ASP A 40 -1.16 -6.79 -19.95
C ASP A 40 -1.47 -5.29 -19.82
N PRO A 41 -0.70 -4.39 -20.49
CA PRO A 41 -0.93 -2.94 -20.46
C PRO A 41 -2.15 -2.50 -21.29
N ALA A 42 -2.89 -3.40 -21.91
CA ALA A 42 -4.21 -3.10 -22.48
C ALA A 42 -5.25 -2.81 -21.38
N HIS A 43 -5.00 -3.28 -20.17
CA HIS A 43 -5.83 -3.11 -18.98
C HIS A 43 -5.05 -2.44 -17.85
N THR A 44 -5.73 -1.58 -17.08
CA THR A 44 -5.11 -0.94 -15.92
C THR A 44 -4.94 -1.94 -14.79
N SER A 45 -3.70 -2.19 -14.37
CA SER A 45 -3.36 -3.01 -13.21
C SER A 45 -2.68 -2.14 -12.16
N LEU A 46 -3.18 -2.18 -10.92
CA LEU A 46 -2.64 -1.38 -9.82
C LEU A 46 -2.28 -2.25 -8.61
N LEU A 47 -1.17 -1.91 -7.98
CA LEU A 47 -0.78 -2.46 -6.69
C LEU A 47 -1.64 -1.85 -5.58
N PRO A 48 -1.89 -2.58 -4.49
CA PRO A 48 -2.45 -2.01 -3.27
C PRO A 48 -1.58 -0.89 -2.71
N ALA A 49 -2.12 -0.13 -1.76
CA ALA A 49 -1.39 0.92 -1.05
C ALA A 49 -0.09 0.36 -0.44
N ALA A 50 0.96 1.18 -0.39
CA ALA A 50 2.31 0.76 0.04
C ALA A 50 2.36 0.17 1.47
N TYR A 51 1.40 0.50 2.32
CA TYR A 51 1.25 -0.05 3.67
C TYR A 51 0.40 -1.33 3.71
N ALA A 52 -0.25 -1.71 2.61
CA ALA A 52 -1.05 -2.92 2.52
C ALA A 52 -0.20 -4.15 2.23
N ARG A 53 -0.63 -5.31 2.71
CA ARG A 53 0.00 -6.56 2.34
C ARG A 53 -0.51 -7.03 0.99
N ALA A 54 0.34 -6.89 -0.03
CA ALA A 54 0.03 -7.30 -1.41
C ALA A 54 0.59 -8.67 -1.78
N ILE A 55 1.62 -9.17 -1.08
CA ILE A 55 2.35 -10.39 -1.46
C ILE A 55 2.21 -11.42 -0.37
N SER A 56 1.99 -12.69 -0.76
CA SER A 56 1.96 -13.81 0.18
C SER A 56 3.30 -13.97 0.90
N ARG A 57 3.30 -14.51 2.13
CA ARG A 57 4.49 -14.66 2.99
C ARG A 57 5.62 -15.43 2.32
N ARG A 58 5.29 -16.44 1.51
CA ARG A 58 6.26 -17.23 0.73
C ARG A 58 6.64 -16.59 -0.61
N GLY A 59 6.07 -15.42 -0.97
CA GLY A 59 6.33 -14.79 -2.26
C GLY A 59 5.79 -15.55 -3.47
N ASN A 60 4.78 -16.41 -3.28
CA ASN A 60 4.26 -17.27 -4.35
C ASN A 60 3.23 -16.55 -5.22
N TRP A 61 2.56 -15.54 -4.70
CA TRP A 61 1.53 -14.82 -5.41
C TRP A 61 1.41 -13.36 -4.95
N LEU A 62 0.88 -12.53 -5.83
CA LEU A 62 0.67 -11.11 -5.69
C LEU A 62 -0.82 -10.78 -5.81
N LEU A 63 -1.33 -9.94 -4.89
CA LEU A 63 -2.64 -9.30 -4.97
C LEU A 63 -2.51 -8.01 -5.76
N TYR A 64 -3.42 -7.80 -6.70
CA TYR A 64 -3.51 -6.55 -7.46
C TYR A 64 -4.95 -6.29 -7.89
N SER A 65 -5.25 -5.07 -8.31
CA SER A 65 -6.52 -4.71 -8.95
C SER A 65 -6.35 -4.56 -10.47
N ASN A 66 -7.41 -4.87 -11.22
CA ASN A 66 -7.41 -4.75 -12.69
C ASN A 66 -8.80 -4.41 -13.21
N ASP A 67 -8.89 -3.62 -14.29
CA ASP A 67 -10.12 -3.10 -14.90
C ASP A 67 -10.66 -3.94 -16.08
N ARG A 68 -10.08 -5.10 -16.38
CA ARG A 68 -10.41 -5.91 -17.58
C ARG A 68 -11.85 -6.44 -17.62
N SER A 69 -12.50 -6.57 -16.49
CA SER A 69 -13.91 -7.00 -16.41
C SER A 69 -14.92 -5.85 -16.59
N GLY A 70 -14.46 -4.67 -17.02
CA GLY A 70 -15.28 -3.47 -17.19
C GLY A 70 -15.24 -2.53 -16.00
N SER A 71 -14.87 -3.02 -14.82
CA SER A 71 -14.61 -2.25 -13.59
C SER A 71 -13.45 -2.86 -12.86
N PHE A 72 -12.86 -2.11 -11.91
CA PHE A 72 -11.78 -2.66 -11.09
C PHE A 72 -12.28 -3.83 -10.25
N GLN A 73 -11.50 -4.93 -10.28
CA GLN A 73 -11.67 -6.10 -9.42
C GLN A 73 -10.32 -6.51 -8.84
N LEU A 74 -10.36 -7.27 -7.73
CA LEU A 74 -9.14 -7.87 -7.18
C LEU A 74 -8.80 -9.16 -7.91
N TYR A 75 -7.51 -9.33 -8.14
CA TYR A 75 -6.91 -10.50 -8.79
C TYR A 75 -5.75 -11.04 -7.94
N ARG A 76 -5.56 -12.34 -8.03
CA ARG A 76 -4.38 -13.03 -7.52
C ARG A 76 -3.52 -13.47 -8.71
N LEU A 77 -2.29 -12.99 -8.78
CA LEU A 77 -1.29 -13.41 -9.76
C LEU A 77 -0.38 -14.46 -9.14
N ASP A 78 -0.30 -15.65 -9.71
CA ASP A 78 0.68 -16.67 -9.37
C ASP A 78 2.06 -16.26 -9.95
N LEU A 79 3.05 -16.06 -9.07
CA LEU A 79 4.38 -15.57 -9.45
C LEU A 79 5.30 -16.65 -10.03
N LYS A 80 4.88 -17.92 -9.99
CA LYS A 80 5.61 -19.04 -10.57
C LYS A 80 5.24 -19.25 -12.03
N ASN A 81 3.94 -19.27 -12.35
CA ASN A 81 3.44 -19.58 -13.68
C ASN A 81 2.85 -18.36 -14.43
N GLY A 82 2.70 -17.21 -13.75
CA GLY A 82 2.18 -15.97 -14.33
C GLY A 82 0.68 -15.95 -14.57
N GLN A 83 -0.07 -16.97 -14.13
CA GLN A 83 -1.53 -16.98 -14.27
C GLN A 83 -2.19 -16.05 -13.26
N SER A 84 -3.25 -15.37 -13.68
CA SER A 84 -4.08 -14.54 -12.80
C SER A 84 -5.45 -15.16 -12.61
N ARG A 85 -5.99 -14.98 -11.40
CA ARG A 85 -7.33 -15.41 -11.03
C ARG A 85 -8.11 -14.23 -10.49
N GLN A 86 -9.29 -13.95 -11.05
CA GLN A 86 -10.21 -12.97 -10.49
C GLN A 86 -10.76 -13.44 -9.13
N LEU A 87 -10.81 -12.53 -8.17
CA LEU A 87 -11.21 -12.83 -6.79
C LEU A 87 -12.52 -12.18 -6.40
N THR A 88 -12.90 -11.06 -7.03
CA THR A 88 -14.09 -10.28 -6.67
C THR A 88 -14.94 -9.94 -7.88
N GLU A 89 -16.21 -9.69 -7.63
CA GLU A 89 -17.18 -9.05 -8.54
C GLU A 89 -17.94 -8.03 -7.69
N LEU A 90 -17.33 -6.87 -7.49
CA LEU A 90 -17.85 -5.78 -6.67
C LEU A 90 -18.01 -4.52 -7.50
N ASP A 91 -19.08 -3.78 -7.27
CA ASP A 91 -19.25 -2.47 -7.85
C ASP A 91 -18.37 -1.44 -7.12
N GLU A 92 -17.80 -0.50 -7.87
CA GLU A 92 -17.01 0.63 -7.34
C GLU A 92 -15.86 0.21 -6.40
N LEU A 93 -15.12 -0.86 -6.74
CA LEU A 93 -13.94 -1.25 -5.97
C LEU A 93 -12.91 -0.11 -5.96
N GLU A 94 -12.47 0.29 -4.74
CA GLU A 94 -11.31 1.17 -4.60
C GLU A 94 -10.02 0.39 -4.91
N PRO A 95 -9.31 0.70 -6.02
CA PRO A 95 -8.25 -0.18 -6.53
C PRO A 95 -7.07 -0.37 -5.58
N SER A 96 -6.77 0.62 -4.74
CA SER A 96 -5.66 0.59 -3.80
C SER A 96 -5.99 -0.07 -2.45
N SER A 97 -7.26 -0.41 -2.22
CA SER A 97 -7.75 -0.84 -0.90
C SER A 97 -7.51 -2.32 -0.58
N GLY A 98 -7.19 -3.14 -1.58
CA GLY A 98 -7.00 -4.58 -1.38
C GLY A 98 -5.86 -4.88 -0.39
N THR A 99 -6.12 -5.67 0.66
CA THR A 99 -5.09 -6.06 1.62
C THR A 99 -5.30 -7.47 2.14
N LEU A 100 -4.20 -8.24 2.19
CA LEU A 100 -4.17 -9.62 2.64
C LEU A 100 -3.97 -9.67 4.16
N THR A 101 -4.72 -10.53 4.86
CA THR A 101 -4.46 -10.81 6.28
C THR A 101 -3.13 -11.53 6.50
N ALA A 102 -2.54 -11.40 7.68
CA ALA A 102 -1.25 -12.03 7.98
C ALA A 102 -1.32 -13.57 7.97
N ASP A 103 -2.48 -14.16 8.28
CA ASP A 103 -2.71 -15.60 8.22
C ASP A 103 -3.04 -16.12 6.80
N GLU A 104 -3.13 -15.21 5.82
CA GLU A 104 -3.46 -15.49 4.41
C GLU A 104 -4.81 -16.19 4.18
N LYS A 105 -5.75 -16.04 5.12
CA LYS A 105 -7.08 -16.65 4.97
C LYS A 105 -8.09 -15.72 4.34
N SER A 106 -7.87 -14.40 4.43
CA SER A 106 -8.81 -13.40 3.95
C SER A 106 -8.12 -12.23 3.26
N ILE A 107 -8.88 -11.59 2.38
CA ILE A 107 -8.56 -10.28 1.82
C ILE A 107 -9.65 -9.31 2.25
N PHE A 108 -9.27 -8.10 2.61
CA PHE A 108 -10.21 -7.01 2.82
C PHE A 108 -10.06 -5.97 1.72
N CYS A 109 -11.17 -5.33 1.38
CA CYS A 109 -11.20 -4.21 0.44
C CYS A 109 -12.37 -3.28 0.71
N LEU A 110 -12.27 -2.09 0.13
CA LEU A 110 -13.30 -1.07 0.13
C LEU A 110 -13.93 -1.01 -1.26
N ALA A 111 -15.26 -1.05 -1.34
CA ALA A 111 -15.97 -0.89 -2.60
C ALA A 111 -17.23 -0.03 -2.35
N GLY A 112 -17.33 1.07 -3.09
CA GLY A 112 -18.37 2.06 -2.88
C GLY A 112 -18.39 2.58 -1.44
N ARG A 113 -19.46 2.27 -0.74
CA ARG A 113 -19.66 2.66 0.68
C ARG A 113 -19.46 1.50 1.65
N SER A 114 -18.86 0.38 1.22
CA SER A 114 -18.81 -0.82 2.06
C SER A 114 -17.42 -1.41 2.14
N VAL A 115 -17.07 -1.93 3.32
CA VAL A 115 -15.90 -2.76 3.55
C VAL A 115 -16.31 -4.21 3.38
N TYR A 116 -15.55 -4.93 2.57
CA TYR A 116 -15.77 -6.35 2.29
C TYR A 116 -14.62 -7.20 2.79
N GLN A 117 -14.96 -8.39 3.25
CA GLN A 117 -14.04 -9.48 3.54
C GLN A 117 -14.27 -10.60 2.54
N LEU A 118 -13.23 -11.00 1.84
CA LEU A 118 -13.19 -12.17 0.97
C LEU A 118 -12.45 -13.30 1.68
N SER A 119 -13.07 -14.46 1.81
CA SER A 119 -12.41 -15.70 2.26
C SER A 119 -11.65 -16.34 1.10
N LEU A 120 -10.35 -16.61 1.25
CA LEU A 120 -9.53 -17.23 0.20
C LEU A 120 -9.78 -18.75 0.03
N SER A 121 -10.40 -19.42 1.01
CA SER A 121 -10.68 -20.85 0.93
C SER A 121 -11.84 -21.20 0.00
N ASN A 122 -12.85 -20.33 -0.07
CA ASN A 122 -14.10 -20.57 -0.80
C ASN A 122 -14.59 -19.39 -1.64
N LEU A 123 -13.81 -18.33 -1.71
CA LEU A 123 -14.08 -17.07 -2.43
C LEU A 123 -15.41 -16.39 -2.04
N ARG A 124 -15.92 -16.67 -0.85
CA ARG A 124 -17.11 -15.99 -0.36
C ARG A 124 -16.78 -14.57 0.07
N VAL A 125 -17.57 -13.62 -0.41
CA VAL A 125 -17.51 -12.21 -0.07
C VAL A 125 -18.57 -11.88 0.96
N ARG A 126 -18.18 -11.19 2.03
CA ARG A 126 -19.08 -10.73 3.10
C ARG A 126 -18.89 -9.21 3.29
N GLU A 127 -19.99 -8.46 3.28
CA GLU A 127 -19.96 -7.08 3.76
C GLU A 127 -19.79 -7.09 5.29
N VAL A 128 -18.74 -6.43 5.77
CA VAL A 128 -18.43 -6.36 7.21
C VAL A 128 -18.75 -4.99 7.81
N TYR A 129 -18.86 -3.97 6.96
CA TYR A 129 -19.25 -2.63 7.37
C TYR A 129 -19.81 -1.84 6.19
N ARG A 130 -20.78 -0.99 6.46
CA ARG A 130 -21.33 -0.01 5.51
C ARG A 130 -21.23 1.39 6.11
N ILE A 131 -20.60 2.30 5.37
CA ILE A 131 -20.49 3.71 5.71
C ILE A 131 -21.86 4.34 5.89
N ALA A 132 -22.04 5.09 6.97
CA ALA A 132 -23.29 5.72 7.33
C ALA A 132 -23.85 6.62 6.22
N GLU A 133 -25.15 6.74 6.15
CA GLU A 133 -25.81 7.64 5.20
C GLU A 133 -25.33 9.08 5.39
N GLY A 134 -25.16 9.83 4.27
CA GLY A 134 -24.60 11.17 4.25
C GLY A 134 -23.08 11.23 4.31
N PHE A 135 -22.37 10.09 4.46
CA PHE A 135 -20.93 9.99 4.34
C PHE A 135 -20.52 9.17 3.13
N THR A 136 -19.32 9.45 2.62
CA THR A 136 -18.64 8.66 1.59
C THR A 136 -17.27 8.21 2.10
N ALA A 137 -16.65 7.26 1.41
CA ALA A 137 -15.28 6.87 1.70
C ALA A 137 -14.32 8.05 1.47
N GLY A 138 -13.41 8.26 2.41
CA GLY A 138 -12.24 9.12 2.24
C GLY A 138 -11.04 8.33 1.73
N THR A 139 -9.86 8.97 1.74
CA THR A 139 -8.62 8.36 1.24
C THR A 139 -8.00 7.44 2.30
N GLY A 140 -7.71 6.21 1.90
CA GLY A 140 -6.99 5.23 2.71
C GLY A 140 -7.91 4.24 3.45
N PHE A 141 -7.49 2.99 3.38
CA PHE A 141 -8.08 1.84 4.06
C PHE A 141 -6.97 0.87 4.45
N ALA A 142 -6.97 0.42 5.69
CA ALA A 142 -6.00 -0.56 6.17
C ALA A 142 -6.62 -1.52 7.19
N ILE A 143 -5.96 -2.66 7.38
CA ILE A 143 -6.29 -3.62 8.44
C ILE A 143 -5.11 -3.79 9.40
N SER A 144 -5.38 -4.13 10.64
CA SER A 144 -4.36 -4.54 11.60
C SER A 144 -3.67 -5.83 11.16
N GLU A 145 -2.46 -6.07 11.64
CA GLU A 145 -1.66 -7.25 11.26
C GLU A 145 -2.39 -8.57 11.53
N ASP A 146 -3.13 -8.65 12.63
CA ASP A 146 -3.94 -9.82 13.02
C ASP A 146 -5.30 -9.92 12.29
N GLY A 147 -5.66 -8.90 11.50
CA GLY A 147 -6.96 -8.84 10.81
C GLY A 147 -8.15 -8.55 11.73
N ALA A 148 -7.92 -8.23 13.01
CA ALA A 148 -8.98 -7.99 13.99
C ALA A 148 -9.65 -6.63 13.83
N TYR A 149 -8.92 -5.65 13.31
CA TYR A 149 -9.38 -4.28 13.14
C TYR A 149 -9.14 -3.77 11.73
N ALA A 150 -10.09 -2.96 11.23
CA ALA A 150 -9.93 -2.19 10.01
C ALA A 150 -10.06 -0.70 10.32
N THR A 151 -9.32 0.12 9.60
CA THR A 151 -9.37 1.57 9.70
C THR A 151 -9.71 2.19 8.35
N LEU A 152 -10.58 3.18 8.35
CA LEU A 152 -10.99 3.91 7.16
C LEU A 152 -11.31 5.36 7.51
N ILE A 153 -11.35 6.20 6.48
CA ILE A 153 -11.84 7.57 6.60
C ILE A 153 -13.25 7.63 6.01
N GLU A 154 -14.16 8.22 6.77
CA GLU A 154 -15.45 8.68 6.27
C GLU A 154 -15.41 10.20 6.10
N LYS A 155 -15.97 10.69 5.02
CA LYS A 155 -16.02 12.13 4.73
C LYS A 155 -17.41 12.59 4.31
N ARG A 156 -17.75 13.81 4.70
CA ARG A 156 -18.84 14.62 4.16
C ARG A 156 -18.37 16.06 4.06
N ALA A 157 -19.17 16.96 3.51
CA ALA A 157 -18.83 18.38 3.43
C ALA A 157 -18.42 18.93 4.82
N GLY A 158 -17.18 19.41 4.95
CA GLY A 158 -16.64 20.01 6.17
C GLY A 158 -16.41 19.07 7.36
N SER A 159 -16.43 17.74 7.17
CA SER A 159 -16.18 16.80 8.26
C SER A 159 -15.52 15.52 7.75
N TYR A 160 -14.48 15.09 8.45
CA TYR A 160 -13.76 13.82 8.25
C TYR A 160 -13.78 13.04 9.55
N ARG A 161 -13.94 11.72 9.45
CA ARG A 161 -13.91 10.81 10.60
C ARG A 161 -12.95 9.68 10.33
N LEU A 162 -12.01 9.46 11.23
CA LEU A 162 -11.23 8.24 11.29
C LEU A 162 -12.04 7.20 12.06
N ARG A 163 -12.36 6.11 11.40
CA ARG A 163 -13.17 5.01 11.95
C ARG A 163 -12.30 3.81 12.26
N LEU A 164 -12.59 3.17 13.37
CA LEU A 164 -12.03 1.87 13.74
C LEU A 164 -13.15 0.84 13.78
N LEU A 165 -13.06 -0.16 12.91
CA LEU A 165 -13.98 -1.30 12.81
C LEU A 165 -13.35 -2.50 13.53
N ASN A 166 -14.06 -3.07 14.50
CA ASN A 166 -13.75 -4.41 14.99
C ASN A 166 -14.42 -5.43 14.05
N VAL A 167 -13.61 -6.21 13.33
CA VAL A 167 -14.07 -7.12 12.27
C VAL A 167 -14.92 -8.26 12.80
N ALA A 168 -14.64 -8.75 14.01
CA ALA A 168 -15.36 -9.89 14.60
C ALA A 168 -16.75 -9.50 15.10
N SER A 169 -16.88 -8.37 15.78
CA SER A 169 -18.17 -7.89 16.33
C SER A 169 -18.95 -7.02 15.35
N GLY A 170 -18.31 -6.48 14.31
CA GLY A 170 -18.89 -5.46 13.43
C GLY A 170 -19.08 -4.10 14.10
N SER A 171 -18.59 -3.91 15.32
CA SER A 171 -18.70 -2.63 16.02
C SER A 171 -17.73 -1.60 15.42
N VAL A 172 -18.18 -0.35 15.33
CA VAL A 172 -17.42 0.75 14.75
C VAL A 172 -17.41 1.93 15.73
N SER A 173 -16.20 2.46 15.98
CA SER A 173 -16.02 3.69 16.76
C SER A 173 -15.45 4.81 15.91
N THR A 174 -15.73 6.06 16.29
CA THR A 174 -15.02 7.23 15.77
C THR A 174 -13.82 7.48 16.67
N VAL A 175 -12.62 7.39 16.09
CA VAL A 175 -11.34 7.61 16.81
C VAL A 175 -10.95 9.08 16.77
N VAL A 176 -11.11 9.71 15.60
CA VAL A 176 -10.84 11.14 15.38
C VAL A 176 -11.97 11.72 14.52
N GLU A 177 -12.42 12.93 14.86
CA GLU A 177 -13.27 13.75 14.00
C GLU A 177 -12.60 15.12 13.78
N SER A 178 -12.60 15.62 12.54
CA SER A 178 -11.90 16.85 12.16
C SER A 178 -12.61 17.55 11.00
N ALA A 179 -12.51 18.89 10.96
CA ALA A 179 -12.84 19.67 9.78
C ALA A 179 -11.74 19.60 8.72
N ASP A 180 -10.51 19.36 9.12
CA ASP A 180 -9.38 19.16 8.21
C ASP A 180 -9.41 17.77 7.60
N GLU A 181 -8.90 17.68 6.36
CA GLU A 181 -8.79 16.40 5.64
C GLU A 181 -7.96 15.39 6.43
N LEU A 182 -8.55 14.21 6.65
CA LEU A 182 -7.87 13.03 7.18
C LEU A 182 -7.64 12.01 6.07
N SER A 183 -6.49 11.33 6.08
CA SER A 183 -6.17 10.28 5.11
C SER A 183 -5.19 9.23 5.67
N ASP A 184 -5.04 8.13 4.94
CA ASP A 184 -4.05 7.07 5.16
C ASP A 184 -4.03 6.53 6.61
N PRO A 185 -5.17 6.08 7.15
CA PRO A 185 -5.23 5.53 8.51
C PRO A 185 -4.65 4.12 8.53
N VAL A 186 -3.49 3.93 9.18
CA VAL A 186 -2.77 2.65 9.23
C VAL A 186 -2.64 2.17 10.67
N PRO A 187 -3.25 1.03 11.05
CA PRO A 187 -3.08 0.46 12.38
C PRO A 187 -1.60 0.23 12.71
N ARG A 188 -1.22 0.57 13.95
CA ARG A 188 0.13 0.36 14.46
C ARG A 188 0.36 -1.14 14.66
N PRO A 189 1.42 -1.74 14.07
CA PRO A 189 1.72 -3.14 14.31
C PRO A 189 1.92 -3.43 15.80
N ARG A 190 1.35 -4.54 16.28
CA ARG A 190 1.50 -5.05 17.66
C ARG A 190 1.04 -4.12 18.78
N ARG A 191 0.37 -3.01 18.47
CA ARG A 191 -0.10 -2.03 19.47
C ARG A 191 -1.45 -1.43 19.07
N ALA A 192 -2.24 -1.02 20.03
CA ALA A 192 -3.56 -0.42 19.84
C ALA A 192 -3.45 1.07 19.48
N GLY A 193 -2.91 1.37 18.30
CA GLY A 193 -2.74 2.74 17.81
C GLY A 193 -2.92 2.82 16.29
N ILE A 194 -3.06 4.03 15.77
CA ILE A 194 -3.27 4.32 14.35
C ILE A 194 -2.37 5.49 13.96
N LEU A 195 -1.57 5.31 12.91
CA LEU A 195 -0.92 6.39 12.20
C LEU A 195 -1.92 6.93 11.18
N TYR A 196 -2.05 8.23 11.07
CA TYR A 196 -2.87 8.85 10.04
C TYR A 196 -2.28 10.18 9.60
N ARG A 197 -2.77 10.69 8.49
CA ARG A 197 -2.36 11.97 7.94
C ARG A 197 -3.48 12.99 8.15
N ALA A 198 -3.12 14.21 8.64
CA ALA A 198 -4.02 15.34 8.73
C ALA A 198 -3.51 16.50 7.89
N ALA A 199 -4.43 17.31 7.33
CA ALA A 199 -4.12 18.50 6.53
C ALA A 199 -3.05 18.26 5.45
N LYS A 200 -2.97 17.06 4.89
CA LYS A 200 -2.02 16.57 3.87
C LYS A 200 -0.55 16.51 4.27
N ARG A 201 -0.12 17.29 5.25
CA ARG A 201 1.31 17.49 5.59
C ARG A 201 1.67 17.06 7.00
N GLU A 202 0.73 16.58 7.79
CA GLU A 202 0.96 16.24 9.18
C GLU A 202 0.76 14.75 9.40
N LEU A 203 1.69 14.10 10.10
CA LEU A 203 1.51 12.75 10.62
C LEU A 203 1.08 12.81 12.07
N HIS A 204 0.11 12.01 12.42
CA HIS A 204 -0.42 11.86 13.75
C HIS A 204 -0.44 10.39 14.15
N VAL A 205 -0.29 10.11 15.44
CA VAL A 205 -0.56 8.81 16.05
C VAL A 205 -1.61 9.01 17.14
N VAL A 206 -2.59 8.12 17.15
CA VAL A 206 -3.69 8.12 18.13
C VAL A 206 -3.93 6.69 18.60
N ASN A 207 -4.35 6.52 19.86
CA ASN A 207 -4.78 5.22 20.36
C ASN A 207 -6.15 4.80 19.77
N PHE A 208 -6.48 3.51 19.81
CA PHE A 208 -7.77 2.99 19.33
C PHE A 208 -9.00 3.59 20.04
N ASP A 209 -8.84 4.03 21.26
CA ASP A 209 -9.86 4.70 22.06
C ASP A 209 -9.98 6.22 21.81
N GLY A 210 -9.16 6.76 20.89
CA GLY A 210 -9.08 8.20 20.58
C GLY A 210 -8.17 8.98 21.54
N GLY A 211 -7.63 8.34 22.56
CA GLY A 211 -6.69 8.96 23.51
C GLY A 211 -5.30 9.17 22.89
N GLN A 212 -4.51 10.02 23.52
CA GLN A 212 -3.13 10.33 23.12
C GLN A 212 -2.97 10.67 21.64
N ASN A 213 -3.90 11.47 21.08
CA ASN A 213 -3.79 11.96 19.72
C ASN A 213 -2.62 12.96 19.62
N GLN A 214 -1.51 12.49 19.06
CA GLN A 214 -0.24 13.22 19.02
C GLN A 214 0.17 13.52 17.57
N ARG A 215 0.41 14.79 17.27
CA ARG A 215 1.12 15.19 16.05
C ARG A 215 2.60 14.80 16.17
N LEU A 216 3.13 14.11 15.19
CA LEU A 216 4.54 13.79 15.08
C LEU A 216 5.31 15.03 14.62
N ARG A 217 6.36 15.41 15.35
CA ARG A 217 7.21 16.54 14.98
C ARG A 217 8.21 16.15 13.90
N THR A 218 7.69 15.87 12.70
CA THR A 218 8.49 15.53 11.54
C THR A 218 9.32 16.72 11.04
N ALA A 219 10.37 16.44 10.25
CA ALA A 219 11.15 17.51 9.59
C ALA A 219 10.25 18.39 8.73
N GLY A 220 10.61 19.67 8.62
CA GLY A 220 9.88 20.64 7.79
C GLY A 220 9.87 20.28 6.31
N GLY A 221 8.86 20.77 5.59
CA GLY A 221 8.68 20.56 4.16
C GLY A 221 7.51 19.65 3.81
N GLY A 222 7.52 19.13 2.58
CA GLY A 222 6.52 18.18 2.10
C GLY A 222 6.71 16.79 2.69
N LEU A 223 5.61 16.06 2.79
CA LEU A 223 5.57 14.72 3.33
C LEU A 223 5.10 13.74 2.24
N GLY A 224 5.98 12.80 1.86
CA GLY A 224 5.67 11.71 0.94
C GLY A 224 5.11 10.48 1.67
N THR A 225 5.36 9.28 1.15
CA THR A 225 4.95 8.00 1.74
C THR A 225 5.42 7.90 3.21
N ALA A 226 4.60 7.31 4.08
CA ALA A 226 4.93 7.02 5.46
C ALA A 226 4.50 5.58 5.80
N LEU A 227 5.41 4.80 6.40
CA LEU A 227 5.23 3.37 6.64
C LEU A 227 5.66 3.00 8.05
N TRP A 228 4.83 2.26 8.79
CA TRP A 228 5.23 1.66 10.06
C TRP A 228 6.40 0.69 9.91
N GLY A 229 7.29 0.67 10.89
CA GLY A 229 8.17 -0.46 11.14
C GLY A 229 7.35 -1.72 11.47
N GLN A 230 7.85 -2.92 11.11
CA GLN A 230 7.14 -4.17 11.40
C GLN A 230 6.90 -4.42 12.90
N ASP A 231 7.74 -3.88 13.74
CA ASP A 231 7.61 -3.95 15.21
C ASP A 231 6.69 -2.86 15.79
N GLY A 232 6.20 -1.95 14.95
CA GLY A 232 5.37 -0.81 15.36
C GLY A 232 6.10 0.24 16.19
N ARG A 233 7.44 0.21 16.26
CA ARG A 233 8.22 1.19 17.06
C ARG A 233 8.51 2.47 16.30
N THR A 234 8.77 2.35 15.00
CA THR A 234 9.19 3.48 14.17
C THR A 234 8.29 3.67 12.96
N VAL A 235 8.30 4.89 12.42
CA VAL A 235 7.69 5.26 11.15
C VAL A 235 8.80 5.72 10.21
N ASN A 236 8.98 5.03 9.08
CA ASN A 236 9.83 5.53 8.01
C ASN A 236 9.00 6.44 7.10
N TYR A 237 9.49 7.63 6.79
CA TYR A 237 8.78 8.55 5.92
C TYR A 237 9.73 9.28 4.96
N LEU A 238 9.18 9.69 3.80
CA LEU A 238 9.87 10.52 2.83
C LEU A 238 9.63 11.99 3.16
N ASN A 239 10.70 12.70 3.49
CA ASN A 239 10.69 14.14 3.63
C ASN A 239 11.13 14.81 2.31
N ILE A 240 10.38 15.82 1.90
CA ILE A 240 10.62 16.63 0.71
C ILE A 240 10.86 18.05 1.19
N PRO A 241 12.11 18.48 1.41
CA PRO A 241 12.42 19.81 1.90
C PRO A 241 11.84 20.92 1.02
N ASP A 242 11.41 22.03 1.63
CA ASP A 242 10.90 23.20 0.89
C ASP A 242 12.05 23.89 0.10
N ASP A 243 13.28 23.84 0.62
CA ASP A 243 14.47 24.31 -0.08
C ASP A 243 14.89 23.30 -1.16
N ARG A 244 14.69 23.66 -2.42
CA ARG A 244 15.02 22.84 -3.60
C ARG A 244 16.52 22.49 -3.74
N LYS A 245 17.41 23.14 -2.97
CA LYS A 245 18.82 22.79 -2.91
C LYS A 245 19.11 21.60 -2.01
N GLN A 246 18.15 21.25 -1.13
CA GLN A 246 18.25 20.09 -0.27
C GLN A 246 17.68 18.85 -0.98
N LEU A 247 18.31 17.71 -0.72
CA LEU A 247 17.86 16.43 -1.23
C LEU A 247 16.63 15.95 -0.45
N ASN A 248 15.71 15.28 -1.14
CA ASN A 248 14.71 14.45 -0.49
C ASN A 248 15.42 13.43 0.39
N ASN A 249 14.83 13.05 1.51
CA ASN A 249 15.48 12.14 2.42
C ASN A 249 14.50 11.19 3.08
N ILE A 250 14.95 9.95 3.32
CA ILE A 250 14.25 8.99 4.16
C ILE A 250 14.58 9.31 5.62
N ARG A 251 13.54 9.43 6.42
CA ARG A 251 13.65 9.65 7.85
C ARG A 251 12.97 8.55 8.62
N GLU A 252 13.38 8.40 9.87
CA GLU A 252 12.81 7.44 10.82
C GLU A 252 12.38 8.20 12.07
N PHE A 253 11.07 8.14 12.35
CA PHE A 253 10.48 8.76 13.51
C PHE A 253 10.10 7.71 14.54
N THR A 254 10.45 7.93 15.82
CA THR A 254 10.07 7.08 16.95
C THR A 254 8.99 7.79 17.77
N PRO A 255 7.70 7.43 17.63
CA PRO A 255 6.62 8.15 18.31
C PRO A 255 6.72 8.13 19.83
N ASP A 256 7.19 7.02 20.41
CA ASP A 256 7.25 6.86 21.86
C ASP A 256 8.31 7.76 22.54
N THR A 257 9.36 8.19 21.80
CA THR A 257 10.41 9.11 22.28
C THR A 257 10.34 10.48 21.62
N ASN A 258 9.47 10.64 20.61
CA ASN A 258 9.37 11.86 19.78
C ASN A 258 10.69 12.21 19.09
N GLU A 259 11.49 11.20 18.73
CA GLU A 259 12.79 11.33 18.09
C GLU A 259 12.65 11.17 16.57
N ASP A 260 13.18 12.12 15.80
CA ASP A 260 13.21 12.13 14.34
C ASP A 260 14.66 12.15 13.84
N ARG A 261 15.07 11.13 13.11
CA ARG A 261 16.41 11.03 12.55
C ARG A 261 16.43 10.81 11.04
N MET A 262 17.36 11.43 10.37
CA MET A 262 17.61 11.18 8.96
C MET A 262 18.31 9.83 8.78
N VAL A 263 17.72 8.96 7.96
CA VAL A 263 18.31 7.66 7.58
C VAL A 263 19.31 7.84 6.46
N ALA A 264 18.88 8.45 5.35
CA ALA A 264 19.73 8.76 4.20
C ALA A 264 19.09 9.84 3.32
N GLY A 265 19.93 10.65 2.67
CA GLY A 265 19.52 11.49 1.56
C GLY A 265 19.19 10.62 0.34
N THR A 266 18.20 11.04 -0.44
CA THR A 266 17.89 10.45 -1.74
C THR A 266 17.79 11.57 -2.75
N SER A 267 18.50 11.47 -3.86
CA SER A 267 18.52 12.55 -4.83
C SER A 267 17.16 12.78 -5.50
N GLN A 268 16.32 11.75 -5.60
CA GLN A 268 15.22 11.77 -6.54
C GLN A 268 13.93 11.07 -6.08
N PHE A 269 13.87 10.43 -4.90
CA PHE A 269 12.68 9.69 -4.48
C PHE A 269 11.45 10.60 -4.36
N VAL A 270 10.35 10.20 -4.96
CA VAL A 270 9.00 10.80 -4.79
C VAL A 270 7.98 9.80 -4.26
N ALA A 271 8.28 8.50 -4.33
CA ALA A 271 7.57 7.40 -3.71
C ALA A 271 8.59 6.35 -3.27
N PHE A 272 8.30 5.61 -2.21
CA PHE A 272 9.18 4.54 -1.77
C PHE A 272 8.44 3.40 -1.07
N GLY A 273 9.07 2.22 -1.08
CA GLY A 273 8.79 1.07 -0.24
C GLY A 273 10.03 0.69 0.56
N ARG A 274 9.84 -0.05 1.64
CA ARG A 274 10.95 -0.58 2.44
C ARG A 274 10.88 -2.11 2.49
N ASN A 275 12.01 -2.77 2.69
CA ASN A 275 12.02 -4.18 3.03
C ASN A 275 11.66 -4.41 4.53
N ALA A 276 11.62 -5.66 4.94
CA ALA A 276 11.10 -6.07 6.25
C ALA A 276 11.79 -5.35 7.44
N ASP A 277 13.10 -5.30 7.44
CA ASP A 277 13.94 -4.75 8.51
C ASP A 277 14.38 -3.29 8.29
N ALA A 278 13.91 -2.66 7.21
CA ALA A 278 14.30 -1.31 6.79
C ALA A 278 15.83 -1.17 6.56
N SER A 279 16.52 -2.24 6.18
CA SER A 279 17.90 -2.19 5.71
C SER A 279 18.01 -1.68 4.27
N MET A 280 16.92 -1.81 3.50
CA MET A 280 16.82 -1.37 2.11
C MET A 280 15.52 -0.60 1.86
N PHE A 281 15.62 0.40 0.99
CA PHE A 281 14.48 1.16 0.49
C PHE A 281 14.51 1.13 -1.04
N VAL A 282 13.36 0.92 -1.65
CA VAL A 282 13.19 1.05 -3.09
C VAL A 282 12.38 2.30 -3.38
N GLY A 283 12.80 3.12 -4.31
CA GLY A 283 12.12 4.38 -4.63
C GLY A 283 11.95 4.61 -6.12
N ALA A 284 10.97 5.44 -6.44
CA ALA A 284 10.77 5.95 -7.79
C ALA A 284 11.36 7.36 -7.90
N SER A 285 12.20 7.56 -8.91
CA SER A 285 12.75 8.88 -9.23
C SER A 285 11.69 9.81 -9.78
N GLY A 286 11.63 11.04 -9.26
CA GLY A 286 10.80 12.12 -9.81
C GLY A 286 11.43 12.83 -11.01
N SER A 287 12.65 12.49 -11.40
CA SER A 287 13.36 13.11 -12.51
C SER A 287 12.84 12.59 -13.86
N LYS A 288 12.41 13.49 -14.71
CA LYS A 288 12.01 13.14 -16.09
C LYS A 288 13.19 12.66 -16.96
N ALA A 289 14.40 13.17 -16.68
CA ALA A 289 15.61 12.79 -17.40
C ALA A 289 16.18 11.44 -16.93
N SER A 290 15.82 11.03 -15.72
CA SER A 290 16.33 9.81 -15.08
C SER A 290 15.17 9.09 -14.37
N PRO A 291 14.19 8.52 -15.12
CA PRO A 291 12.97 7.95 -14.55
C PRO A 291 13.24 6.56 -13.97
N TYR A 292 14.11 6.49 -12.97
CA TYR A 292 14.64 5.23 -12.44
C TYR A 292 13.87 4.70 -11.24
N VAL A 293 13.83 3.37 -11.16
CA VAL A 293 13.65 2.64 -9.91
C VAL A 293 15.01 2.55 -9.25
N LEU A 294 15.11 3.09 -8.04
CA LEU A 294 16.37 3.19 -7.29
C LEU A 294 16.30 2.34 -6.03
N LEU A 295 17.41 1.65 -5.72
CA LEU A 295 17.58 0.89 -4.49
C LEU A 295 18.54 1.66 -3.56
N LEU A 296 18.09 2.07 -2.39
CA LEU A 296 18.89 2.70 -1.35
C LEU A 296 19.26 1.66 -0.29
N VAL A 297 20.54 1.39 -0.13
CA VAL A 297 21.07 0.50 0.90
C VAL A 297 21.46 1.33 2.12
N ARG A 298 20.75 1.13 3.25
CA ARG A 298 20.87 1.94 4.48
C ARG A 298 22.29 1.94 5.07
N ALA A 299 22.93 0.78 5.15
CA ALA A 299 24.24 0.64 5.78
C ALA A 299 25.34 1.51 5.12
N VAL A 300 25.33 1.54 3.80
CA VAL A 300 26.33 2.29 2.99
C VAL A 300 25.80 3.62 2.48
N LYS A 301 24.53 3.94 2.72
CA LYS A 301 23.84 5.16 2.25
C LYS A 301 24.01 5.40 0.75
N ARG A 302 24.02 4.31 -0.03
CA ARG A 302 24.26 4.33 -1.47
C ARG A 302 22.97 4.02 -2.23
N GLU A 303 22.70 4.82 -3.26
CA GLU A 303 21.66 4.55 -4.25
C GLU A 303 22.23 3.77 -5.43
N LEU A 304 21.50 2.74 -5.86
CA LEU A 304 21.80 1.92 -7.03
C LEU A 304 20.62 2.02 -8.00
N THR A 305 20.90 2.21 -9.28
CA THR A 305 19.88 2.14 -10.32
C THR A 305 19.53 0.69 -10.59
N VAL A 306 18.26 0.33 -10.38
CA VAL A 306 17.76 -1.03 -10.66
C VAL A 306 17.23 -1.12 -12.09
N GLY A 307 16.55 -0.08 -12.55
CA GLY A 307 16.02 0.01 -13.90
C GLY A 307 15.15 1.25 -14.07
N GLU A 308 14.52 1.39 -15.23
CA GLU A 308 13.66 2.52 -15.54
C GLU A 308 12.19 2.19 -15.28
N HIS A 309 11.47 3.06 -14.56
CA HIS A 309 10.01 2.96 -14.48
C HIS A 309 9.30 3.64 -15.66
N LYS A 310 9.82 4.74 -16.18
CA LYS A 310 9.21 5.54 -17.28
C LYS A 310 7.72 5.84 -17.09
N ALA A 311 7.25 5.92 -15.85
CA ALA A 311 5.85 6.23 -15.54
C ALA A 311 5.55 7.69 -15.80
N SER A 312 4.33 8.00 -16.28
CA SER A 312 3.85 9.36 -16.49
C SER A 312 3.76 10.16 -15.18
N ASP A 313 3.36 9.51 -14.08
CA ASP A 313 3.44 10.04 -12.71
C ASP A 313 4.30 9.15 -11.81
N PRO A 314 5.54 9.56 -11.51
CA PRO A 314 6.44 8.77 -10.65
C PRO A 314 5.92 8.51 -9.24
N ARG A 315 5.00 9.34 -8.72
CA ARG A 315 4.39 9.16 -7.39
C ARG A 315 3.47 7.95 -7.33
N GLN A 316 2.98 7.50 -8.48
CA GLN A 316 2.09 6.33 -8.60
C GLN A 316 2.84 5.02 -8.87
N VAL A 317 4.17 5.03 -8.99
CA VAL A 317 4.97 3.82 -9.27
C VAL A 317 4.83 2.77 -8.16
N SER A 318 4.57 3.18 -6.93
CA SER A 318 4.23 2.29 -5.79
C SER A 318 5.19 1.11 -5.61
N PRO A 319 6.51 1.33 -5.51
CA PRO A 319 7.48 0.24 -5.45
C PRO A 319 7.40 -0.49 -4.11
N ILE A 320 7.40 -1.83 -4.15
CA ILE A 320 7.36 -2.70 -2.96
C ILE A 320 8.36 -3.85 -3.09
N PHE A 321 8.83 -4.38 -1.95
CA PHE A 321 9.66 -5.59 -1.92
C PHE A 321 8.81 -6.85 -1.76
N SER A 322 9.33 -7.97 -2.29
CA SER A 322 8.91 -9.30 -1.83
C SER A 322 9.28 -9.52 -0.36
N PRO A 323 8.58 -10.41 0.37
CA PRO A 323 8.86 -10.67 1.79
C PRO A 323 10.30 -11.09 2.09
N ASN A 324 10.95 -11.78 1.16
CA ASN A 324 12.36 -12.19 1.24
C ASN A 324 13.35 -11.14 0.73
N SER A 325 12.88 -9.95 0.35
CA SER A 325 13.68 -8.83 -0.18
C SER A 325 14.41 -9.10 -1.51
N GLN A 326 14.17 -10.23 -2.16
CA GLN A 326 14.88 -10.63 -3.38
C GLN A 326 14.27 -10.07 -4.67
N ARG A 327 13.04 -9.57 -4.60
CA ARG A 327 12.33 -8.97 -5.74
C ARG A 327 11.75 -7.62 -5.37
N ILE A 328 11.70 -6.76 -6.37
CA ILE A 328 10.94 -5.52 -6.35
C ILE A 328 9.76 -5.68 -7.31
N PHE A 329 8.60 -5.19 -6.89
CA PHE A 329 7.43 -5.01 -7.74
C PHE A 329 7.12 -3.52 -7.80
N PHE A 330 6.70 -3.06 -8.96
CA PHE A 330 6.26 -1.68 -9.17
C PHE A 330 5.25 -1.62 -10.32
N GLN A 331 4.55 -0.52 -10.42
CA GLN A 331 3.62 -0.29 -11.52
C GLN A 331 4.08 0.86 -12.41
N SER A 332 3.77 0.79 -13.70
CA SER A 332 4.09 1.81 -14.69
C SER A 332 3.18 1.73 -15.89
N ASP A 333 2.92 2.88 -16.52
CA ASP A 333 2.18 3.03 -17.76
C ASP A 333 3.10 3.16 -19.00
N ARG A 334 4.37 2.78 -18.86
CA ARG A 334 5.42 2.89 -19.89
C ARG A 334 5.10 2.19 -21.23
N GLN A 335 4.16 1.26 -21.25
CA GLN A 335 3.78 0.48 -22.45
C GLN A 335 2.28 0.57 -22.78
N GLY A 336 1.55 1.51 -22.24
CA GLY A 336 0.12 1.68 -22.44
C GLY A 336 -0.59 2.12 -21.16
N LYS A 337 -1.57 1.33 -20.67
CA LYS A 337 -2.15 1.54 -19.36
C LYS A 337 -1.19 1.05 -18.26
N TRP A 338 -1.49 1.39 -17.02
CA TRP A 338 -0.73 0.93 -15.86
C TRP A 338 -0.64 -0.60 -15.81
N ALA A 339 0.56 -1.12 -15.78
CA ALA A 339 0.85 -2.55 -15.66
C ALA A 339 1.85 -2.80 -14.53
N ILE A 340 1.88 -4.02 -14.01
CA ILE A 340 2.78 -4.42 -12.92
C ILE A 340 4.05 -5.03 -13.50
N TYR A 341 5.17 -4.60 -12.94
CA TYR A 341 6.51 -5.04 -13.30
C TYR A 341 7.23 -5.63 -12.10
N SER A 342 8.21 -6.48 -12.36
CA SER A 342 9.05 -7.08 -11.34
C SER A 342 10.51 -7.14 -11.79
N MET A 343 11.43 -6.93 -10.85
CA MET A 343 12.89 -7.06 -11.02
C MET A 343 13.49 -7.85 -9.86
N GLN A 344 14.54 -8.60 -10.12
CA GLN A 344 15.33 -9.25 -9.07
C GLN A 344 16.41 -8.30 -8.57
N VAL A 345 16.64 -8.30 -7.26
CA VAL A 345 17.63 -7.41 -6.60
C VAL A 345 18.81 -8.16 -5.98
N GLU A 346 18.81 -9.48 -5.99
CA GLU A 346 19.92 -10.30 -5.44
C GLU A 346 21.30 -9.89 -5.96
N ARG A 347 21.38 -9.54 -7.24
CA ARG A 347 22.64 -9.16 -7.90
C ARG A 347 23.18 -7.78 -7.49
N PHE A 348 22.38 -6.98 -6.76
CA PHE A 348 22.78 -5.66 -6.31
C PHE A 348 23.29 -5.65 -4.86
N VAL A 349 23.11 -6.76 -4.15
CA VAL A 349 23.42 -6.92 -2.73
C VAL A 349 24.26 -8.19 -2.55
N GLU A 350 25.29 -8.38 -3.39
CA GLU A 350 26.28 -9.42 -3.13
C GLU A 350 27.04 -9.04 -1.86
N GLU A 351 27.15 -9.99 -0.92
CA GLU A 351 28.02 -9.86 0.24
C GLU A 351 29.45 -9.64 -0.28
N THR A 352 30.03 -8.52 0.06
CA THR A 352 31.48 -8.34 -0.10
C THR A 352 32.16 -9.25 0.90
N GLU A 353 32.82 -10.30 0.43
CA GLU A 353 33.74 -11.16 1.21
C GLU A 353 34.81 -10.33 1.95
#